data_574d1f719609d4e7bd3e0f7d5ef19133
#
_entry.id   574d1f719609d4e7bd3e0f7d5ef19133
#
_cell.length_a   1.000
_cell.length_b   1.000
_cell.length_c   1.000
_cell.angle_alpha   90.00
_cell.angle_beta   90.00
_cell.angle_gamma   90.00
#
_symmetry.space_group_name_H-M   'P 1'
#
loop_
_entity.id
_entity.type
_entity.pdbx_description
1 polymer ?
#
loop_
_entity_poly.entity_id
_entity_poly.type
_entity_poly.pdbx_seq_one_letter_code
_entity_poly.pdbx_strand_id
1 'polypeptide(L)'
;MAERHCRRGARLMQDKPRERSGPKNAATQEQEKPVFQIRIHGRGGQGVVTGAEMLSIAAFEQGRHAQAFPSFGSERTGAPVVAFCRIADREIRLREPVMAPDALIIQDPTLLHQVDLFQGLNPDGYVLINSMRSFDELGVGDFVRRFRHERLANVPASEIAQRHVGRPLPNAALLGGFAAISGLITLDAVAHAIRDKFAGRVAEGNVAAAEEAFDFVKKELRELAHAQAD
;
A
#
# COMPACT_ATOMS: atom_id res chain seq x y z
N MET A 1 -3.97 81.43 -44.31
CA MET A 1 -3.60 81.33 -45.71
C MET A 1 -3.16 79.95 -46.08
N ALA A 2 -3.88 79.41 -47.06
CA ALA A 2 -3.53 78.34 -48.01
C ALA A 2 -3.02 76.99 -47.43
N GLU A 3 -3.91 75.95 -47.41
CA GLU A 3 -4.20 74.98 -48.48
C GLU A 3 -2.99 74.39 -49.18
N ARG A 4 -2.81 73.07 -49.07
CA ARG A 4 -2.91 72.18 -50.25
C ARG A 4 -2.84 70.68 -49.83
N HIS A 5 -3.87 70.00 -50.22
CA HIS A 5 -4.06 68.62 -50.63
C HIS A 5 -2.81 67.94 -51.20
N CYS A 6 -2.60 66.66 -50.79
CA CYS A 6 -2.23 65.60 -51.74
C CYS A 6 -2.70 64.22 -51.27
N ARG A 7 -3.66 63.69 -52.00
CA ARG A 7 -4.12 62.29 -51.95
C ARG A 7 -3.11 61.41 -52.68
N ARG A 8 -2.77 60.27 -52.12
CA ARG A 8 -2.38 58.99 -52.81
C ARG A 8 -2.50 57.91 -51.82
N GLY A 9 -3.42 56.99 -51.97
CA GLY A 9 -3.36 55.79 -52.79
C GLY A 9 -3.24 54.65 -51.89
N ALA A 10 -4.41 54.15 -51.33
CA ALA A 10 -4.49 52.92 -50.56
C ALA A 10 -4.27 51.73 -51.50
N ARG A 11 -3.25 50.92 -51.21
CA ARG A 11 -3.11 49.58 -51.77
C ARG A 11 -3.54 48.56 -50.68
N LEU A 12 -4.70 47.98 -50.87
CA LEU A 12 -5.20 46.85 -50.13
C LEU A 12 -4.25 45.66 -50.39
N MET A 13 -3.47 45.26 -49.38
CA MET A 13 -2.84 43.98 -49.33
C MET A 13 -3.85 42.99 -48.72
N GLN A 14 -4.28 42.05 -49.55
CA GLN A 14 -5.08 40.92 -49.13
C GLN A 14 -4.22 39.99 -48.27
N ASP A 15 -4.50 39.95 -46.97
CA ASP A 15 -3.97 38.94 -46.06
C ASP A 15 -4.63 37.60 -46.36
N LYS A 16 -3.82 36.65 -46.82
CA LYS A 16 -4.22 35.22 -46.87
C LYS A 16 -4.32 34.69 -45.45
N PRO A 17 -5.37 33.90 -45.11
CA PRO A 17 -5.45 33.26 -43.84
C PRO A 17 -4.31 32.23 -43.69
N ARG A 18 -3.48 32.42 -42.67
CA ARG A 18 -2.55 31.40 -42.21
C ARG A 18 -3.36 30.23 -41.65
N GLU A 19 -3.32 29.12 -42.32
CA GLU A 19 -3.73 27.84 -41.76
C GLU A 19 -2.94 27.58 -40.46
N ARG A 20 -3.65 27.64 -39.34
CA ARG A 20 -3.14 27.14 -38.05
C ARG A 20 -3.11 25.61 -38.13
N SER A 21 -1.95 25.05 -38.34
CA SER A 21 -1.69 23.63 -38.09
C SER A 21 -1.96 23.38 -36.61
N GLY A 22 -3.04 22.70 -36.29
CA GLY A 22 -3.39 22.26 -34.95
C GLY A 22 -2.29 21.36 -34.38
N PRO A 23 -2.12 21.32 -33.06
CA PRO A 23 -1.12 20.48 -32.44
C PRO A 23 -1.50 19.01 -32.64
N LYS A 24 -0.73 18.32 -33.49
CA LYS A 24 -0.66 16.85 -33.48
C LYS A 24 0.07 16.44 -32.22
N ASN A 25 -0.63 16.24 -31.13
CA ASN A 25 -0.15 15.47 -30.00
C ASN A 25 -1.33 14.75 -29.35
N ALA A 26 -1.87 13.76 -30.07
CA ALA A 26 -2.50 12.64 -29.44
C ALA A 26 -1.38 11.67 -29.00
N ALA A 27 -0.60 12.08 -27.98
CA ALA A 27 0.17 11.13 -27.21
C ALA A 27 -0.86 10.22 -26.54
N THR A 28 -0.85 8.96 -26.93
CA THR A 28 -1.53 7.86 -26.25
C THR A 28 -1.24 8.02 -24.76
N GLN A 29 -2.23 8.44 -23.98
CA GLN A 29 -2.17 8.39 -22.54
C GLN A 29 -2.18 6.89 -22.22
N GLU A 30 -0.99 6.28 -22.13
CA GLU A 30 -0.82 5.04 -21.39
C GLU A 30 -1.42 5.33 -20.01
N GLN A 31 -2.49 4.61 -19.66
CA GLN A 31 -3.12 4.73 -18.36
C GLN A 31 -2.05 4.35 -17.34
N GLU A 32 -1.49 5.38 -16.71
CA GLU A 32 -0.46 5.23 -15.69
C GLU A 32 -1.02 4.36 -14.58
N LYS A 33 -0.48 3.15 -14.41
CA LYS A 33 -0.82 2.31 -13.26
C LYS A 33 -0.50 3.11 -11.99
N PRO A 34 -1.48 3.28 -11.10
CA PRO A 34 -1.31 4.09 -9.92
C PRO A 34 -0.27 3.49 -8.97
N VAL A 35 0.38 4.34 -8.16
CA VAL A 35 1.24 3.91 -7.07
C VAL A 35 0.36 3.28 -6.00
N PHE A 36 0.59 2.00 -5.67
CA PHE A 36 -0.11 1.32 -4.59
C PHE A 36 0.52 1.71 -3.25
N GLN A 37 -0.28 2.20 -2.32
CA GLN A 37 0.16 2.81 -1.08
C GLN A 37 -0.28 1.99 0.14
N ILE A 38 0.67 1.62 0.99
CA ILE A 38 0.44 0.79 2.17
C ILE A 38 0.82 1.59 3.41
N ARG A 39 -0.02 1.50 4.45
CA ARG A 39 0.22 2.07 5.76
C ARG A 39 0.22 0.95 6.79
N ILE A 40 1.31 0.84 7.55
CA ILE A 40 1.51 -0.18 8.58
C ILE A 40 1.51 0.50 9.93
N HIS A 41 0.61 0.06 10.82
CA HIS A 41 0.46 0.58 12.17
C HIS A 41 0.85 -0.46 13.21
N GLY A 42 1.55 -0.04 14.24
CA GLY A 42 1.92 -0.86 15.38
C GLY A 42 2.54 -0.03 16.50
N ARG A 43 3.32 -0.68 17.35
CA ARG A 43 4.03 0.00 18.43
C ARG A 43 5.54 -0.15 18.28
N GLY A 44 6.28 0.77 18.88
CA GLY A 44 7.74 0.71 18.96
C GLY A 44 8.18 -0.64 19.56
N GLY A 45 9.10 -1.34 18.87
CA GLY A 45 9.56 -2.67 19.22
C GLY A 45 8.85 -3.84 18.51
N GLN A 46 7.74 -3.60 17.81
CA GLN A 46 7.02 -4.64 17.06
C GLN A 46 7.53 -4.85 15.61
N GLY A 47 8.58 -4.13 15.20
CA GLY A 47 9.15 -4.27 13.87
C GLY A 47 8.29 -3.66 12.74
N VAL A 48 7.58 -2.56 13.01
CA VAL A 48 6.72 -1.88 12.03
C VAL A 48 7.52 -1.38 10.83
N VAL A 49 8.64 -0.70 11.08
CA VAL A 49 9.54 -0.19 10.04
C VAL A 49 10.19 -1.36 9.27
N THR A 50 10.65 -2.38 9.99
CA THR A 50 11.22 -3.61 9.39
C THR A 50 10.19 -4.30 8.48
N GLY A 51 8.91 -4.34 8.86
CA GLY A 51 7.83 -4.84 8.02
C GLY A 51 7.69 -4.06 6.70
N ALA A 52 7.72 -2.73 6.77
CA ALA A 52 7.68 -1.89 5.57
C ALA A 52 8.91 -2.08 4.66
N GLU A 53 10.11 -2.22 5.25
CA GLU A 53 11.34 -2.50 4.52
C GLU A 53 11.30 -3.85 3.81
N MET A 54 10.90 -4.92 4.51
CA MET A 54 10.75 -6.26 3.91
C MET A 54 9.72 -6.25 2.76
N LEU A 55 8.61 -5.52 2.92
CA LEU A 55 7.61 -5.36 1.87
C LEU A 55 8.19 -4.67 0.62
N SER A 56 9.03 -3.64 0.84
CA SER A 56 9.74 -2.95 -0.24
C SER A 56 10.73 -3.88 -0.96
N ILE A 57 11.48 -4.69 -0.22
CA ILE A 57 12.41 -5.69 -0.78
C ILE A 57 11.64 -6.73 -1.59
N ALA A 58 10.54 -7.28 -1.05
CA ALA A 58 9.72 -8.26 -1.75
C ALA A 58 9.13 -7.72 -3.07
N ALA A 59 8.72 -6.46 -3.11
CA ALA A 59 8.26 -5.82 -4.33
C ALA A 59 9.39 -5.62 -5.35
N PHE A 60 10.58 -5.25 -4.88
CA PHE A 60 11.76 -5.08 -5.71
C PHE A 60 12.21 -6.40 -6.35
N GLU A 61 12.18 -7.51 -5.61
CA GLU A 61 12.47 -8.86 -6.13
C GLU A 61 11.56 -9.26 -7.30
N GLN A 62 10.37 -8.68 -7.36
CA GLN A 62 9.42 -8.88 -8.46
C GLN A 62 9.60 -7.86 -9.61
N GLY A 63 10.72 -7.14 -9.64
CA GLY A 63 11.03 -6.14 -10.67
C GLY A 63 10.21 -4.85 -10.57
N ARG A 64 9.59 -4.57 -9.40
CA ARG A 64 8.81 -3.35 -9.19
C ARG A 64 9.63 -2.30 -8.45
N HIS A 65 9.28 -1.04 -8.62
CA HIS A 65 9.80 0.04 -7.82
C HIS A 65 9.08 0.07 -6.47
N ALA A 66 9.84 0.19 -5.39
CA ALA A 66 9.28 0.28 -4.05
C ALA A 66 10.03 1.29 -3.19
N GLN A 67 9.31 1.85 -2.22
CA GLN A 67 9.86 2.82 -1.27
C GLN A 67 9.23 2.57 0.10
N ALA A 68 10.06 2.29 1.10
CA ALA A 68 9.64 2.17 2.49
C ALA A 68 10.23 3.29 3.34
N PHE A 69 9.45 3.86 4.24
CA PHE A 69 9.91 4.91 5.15
C PHE A 69 9.02 4.98 6.39
N PRO A 70 9.59 5.32 7.56
CA PRO A 70 8.82 5.56 8.77
C PRO A 70 8.11 6.91 8.73
N SER A 71 7.05 7.06 9.51
CA SER A 71 6.54 8.38 9.88
C SER A 71 7.52 9.00 10.88
N PHE A 72 7.92 10.24 10.62
CA PHE A 72 8.81 10.97 11.51
C PHE A 72 8.08 11.35 12.81
N GLY A 73 8.49 10.76 13.91
CA GLY A 73 8.02 11.04 15.26
C GLY A 73 9.04 10.51 16.28
N SER A 74 8.87 10.86 17.56
CA SER A 74 9.73 10.32 18.61
C SER A 74 9.42 8.83 18.82
N GLU A 75 10.19 7.96 18.19
CA GLU A 75 10.10 6.52 18.41
C GLU A 75 10.47 6.20 19.86
N ARG A 76 9.49 5.70 20.61
CA ARG A 76 9.66 5.16 21.96
C ARG A 76 9.08 3.77 21.99
N THR A 77 9.73 2.88 22.72
CA THR A 77 9.19 1.52 22.96
C THR A 77 7.76 1.61 23.46
N GLY A 78 6.84 0.90 22.79
CA GLY A 78 5.42 0.86 23.13
C GLY A 78 4.57 2.05 22.61
N ALA A 79 5.17 3.16 22.15
CA ALA A 79 4.42 4.24 21.52
C ALA A 79 3.87 3.82 20.14
N PRO A 80 2.73 4.40 19.68
CA PRO A 80 2.24 4.18 18.33
C PRO A 80 3.30 4.56 17.28
N VAL A 81 3.53 3.67 16.32
CA VAL A 81 4.46 3.86 15.20
C VAL A 81 3.73 3.59 13.90
N VAL A 82 4.00 4.40 12.90
CA VAL A 82 3.48 4.22 11.54
C VAL A 82 4.65 4.13 10.58
N ALA A 83 4.60 3.16 9.67
CA ALA A 83 5.49 3.08 8.52
C ALA A 83 4.68 2.99 7.23
N PHE A 84 5.30 3.42 6.16
CA PHE A 84 4.70 3.48 4.85
C PHE A 84 5.49 2.64 3.86
N CYS A 85 4.79 2.00 2.92
CA CYS A 85 5.40 1.42 1.74
C CYS A 85 4.61 1.84 0.50
N ARG A 86 5.33 2.20 -0.57
CA ARG A 86 4.77 2.47 -1.89
C ARG A 86 5.35 1.47 -2.87
N ILE A 87 4.50 0.95 -3.75
CA ILE A 87 4.87 -0.01 -4.79
C ILE A 87 4.31 0.48 -6.12
N ALA A 88 5.14 0.50 -7.17
CA ALA A 88 4.75 0.96 -8.50
C ALA A 88 5.53 0.22 -9.59
N ASP A 89 5.03 0.27 -10.82
CA ASP A 89 5.72 -0.27 -12.00
C ASP A 89 6.76 0.73 -12.57
N ARG A 90 6.87 1.92 -11.98
CA ARG A 90 7.80 2.99 -12.36
C ARG A 90 8.45 3.65 -11.14
N GLU A 91 9.47 4.47 -11.37
CA GLU A 91 10.17 5.22 -10.32
C GLU A 91 9.20 6.07 -9.47
N ILE A 92 9.33 5.93 -8.14
CA ILE A 92 8.51 6.64 -7.16
C ILE A 92 9.25 7.90 -6.71
N ARG A 93 8.68 9.08 -7.01
CA ARG A 93 9.26 10.38 -6.64
C ARG A 93 8.57 11.06 -5.45
N LEU A 94 7.48 10.45 -4.95
CA LEU A 94 6.74 10.96 -3.80
C LEU A 94 7.51 10.71 -2.51
N ARG A 95 7.56 11.74 -1.62
CA ARG A 95 8.25 11.65 -0.32
C ARG A 95 7.36 12.02 0.86
N GLU A 96 6.13 12.37 0.62
CA GLU A 96 5.13 12.74 1.62
C GLU A 96 4.52 11.50 2.30
N PRO A 97 3.99 11.62 3.52
CA PRO A 97 3.25 10.55 4.18
C PRO A 97 2.09 10.01 3.32
N VAL A 98 1.73 8.74 3.54
CA VAL A 98 0.58 8.13 2.87
C VAL A 98 -0.71 8.56 3.57
N MET A 99 -1.42 9.50 2.96
CA MET A 99 -2.69 10.02 3.48
C MET A 99 -3.90 9.21 3.00
N ALA A 100 -3.83 8.64 1.80
CA ALA A 100 -4.87 7.81 1.19
C ALA A 100 -4.30 6.41 0.87
N PRO A 101 -4.24 5.50 1.85
CA PRO A 101 -3.71 4.16 1.65
C PRO A 101 -4.67 3.26 0.85
N ASP A 102 -4.10 2.40 0.01
CA ASP A 102 -4.79 1.29 -0.64
C ASP A 102 -4.79 0.02 0.22
N ALA A 103 -3.93 -0.02 1.24
CA ALA A 103 -3.91 -1.10 2.22
C ALA A 103 -3.50 -0.61 3.60
N LEU A 104 -4.14 -1.19 4.62
CA LEU A 104 -3.80 -1.05 6.04
C LEU A 104 -3.34 -2.39 6.59
N ILE A 105 -2.18 -2.40 7.24
CA ILE A 105 -1.68 -3.52 8.03
C ILE A 105 -1.59 -3.06 9.49
N ILE A 106 -2.37 -3.67 10.37
CA ILE A 106 -2.46 -3.29 11.78
C ILE A 106 -1.81 -4.39 12.62
N GLN A 107 -0.60 -4.12 13.09
CA GLN A 107 0.19 -5.07 13.91
C GLN A 107 -0.31 -5.12 15.35
N ASP A 108 -0.84 -4.01 15.87
CA ASP A 108 -1.37 -3.92 17.22
C ASP A 108 -2.83 -3.49 17.23
N PRO A 109 -3.78 -4.41 17.47
CA PRO A 109 -5.21 -4.11 17.44
C PRO A 109 -5.64 -3.16 18.57
N THR A 110 -4.85 -2.96 19.62
CA THR A 110 -5.19 -1.99 20.68
C THR A 110 -5.18 -0.55 20.18
N LEU A 111 -4.54 -0.28 19.05
CA LEU A 111 -4.53 1.04 18.40
C LEU A 111 -5.89 1.41 17.79
N LEU A 112 -6.77 0.45 17.52
CA LEU A 112 -8.10 0.71 16.94
C LEU A 112 -8.95 1.68 17.78
N HIS A 113 -8.69 1.73 19.10
CA HIS A 113 -9.41 2.62 20.03
C HIS A 113 -8.62 3.87 20.45
N GLN A 114 -7.40 4.06 19.91
CA GLN A 114 -6.50 5.15 20.29
C GLN A 114 -6.25 6.14 19.16
N VAL A 115 -6.29 5.66 17.93
CA VAL A 115 -5.96 6.44 16.72
C VAL A 115 -6.98 6.13 15.64
N ASP A 116 -7.30 7.10 14.81
CA ASP A 116 -8.10 6.87 13.61
C ASP A 116 -7.22 6.19 12.53
N LEU A 117 -7.13 4.86 12.61
CA LEU A 117 -6.31 4.05 11.70
C LEU A 117 -6.87 4.02 10.28
N PHE A 118 -8.17 4.21 10.11
CA PHE A 118 -8.86 4.05 8.85
C PHE A 118 -8.94 5.35 8.04
N GLN A 119 -8.47 6.46 8.60
CA GLN A 119 -8.52 7.76 7.92
C GLN A 119 -7.91 7.68 6.51
N GLY A 120 -8.67 8.08 5.51
CA GLY A 120 -8.23 8.15 4.11
C GLY A 120 -8.11 6.79 3.41
N LEU A 121 -8.48 5.67 4.05
CA LEU A 121 -8.44 4.36 3.39
C LEU A 121 -9.32 4.36 2.15
N ASN A 122 -8.74 3.91 1.03
CA ASN A 122 -9.46 3.74 -0.23
C ASN A 122 -10.69 2.81 -0.01
N PRO A 123 -11.88 3.14 -0.52
CA PRO A 123 -13.06 2.28 -0.43
C PRO A 123 -12.86 0.85 -0.96
N ASP A 124 -11.97 0.69 -1.92
CA ASP A 124 -11.53 -0.61 -2.44
C ASP A 124 -10.24 -1.12 -1.79
N GLY A 125 -9.87 -0.58 -0.63
CA GLY A 125 -8.62 -0.92 0.06
C GLY A 125 -8.66 -2.26 0.78
N TYR A 126 -7.47 -2.75 1.14
CA TYR A 126 -7.28 -3.96 1.93
C TYR A 126 -7.09 -3.62 3.41
N VAL A 127 -7.61 -4.46 4.29
CA VAL A 127 -7.40 -4.35 5.74
C VAL A 127 -6.93 -5.70 6.28
N LEU A 128 -5.77 -5.70 6.92
CA LEU A 128 -5.20 -6.86 7.59
C LEU A 128 -4.91 -6.51 9.04
N ILE A 129 -5.51 -7.24 9.98
CA ILE A 129 -5.36 -6.99 11.42
C ILE A 129 -4.75 -8.23 12.10
N ASN A 130 -3.74 -8.00 12.94
CA ASN A 130 -3.18 -9.01 13.83
C ASN A 130 -4.15 -9.31 14.97
N SER A 131 -5.04 -10.28 14.79
CA SER A 131 -6.03 -10.65 15.81
C SER A 131 -6.60 -12.04 15.55
N MET A 132 -6.95 -12.77 16.63
CA MET A 132 -7.82 -13.93 16.57
C MET A 132 -9.31 -13.57 16.67
N ARG A 133 -9.62 -12.34 17.10
CA ARG A 133 -11.00 -11.87 17.26
C ARG A 133 -11.56 -11.41 15.93
N SER A 134 -12.87 -11.57 15.75
CA SER A 134 -13.59 -11.04 14.60
C SER A 134 -13.58 -9.50 14.57
N PHE A 135 -13.93 -8.91 13.44
CA PHE A 135 -14.04 -7.45 13.30
C PHE A 135 -15.12 -6.87 14.25
N ASP A 136 -16.21 -7.61 14.50
CA ASP A 136 -17.26 -7.20 15.43
C ASP A 136 -16.76 -7.19 16.87
N GLU A 137 -16.01 -8.22 17.29
CA GLU A 137 -15.39 -8.29 18.63
C GLU A 137 -14.27 -7.24 18.82
N LEU A 138 -13.68 -6.76 17.73
CA LEU A 138 -12.73 -5.65 17.74
C LEU A 138 -13.42 -4.28 17.76
N GLY A 139 -14.75 -4.22 17.66
CA GLY A 139 -15.54 -2.99 17.65
C GLY A 139 -15.46 -2.19 16.35
N VAL A 140 -15.01 -2.81 15.26
CA VAL A 140 -14.89 -2.17 13.93
C VAL A 140 -15.79 -2.80 12.87
N GLY A 141 -16.69 -3.72 13.26
CA GLY A 141 -17.56 -4.45 12.34
C GLY A 141 -18.40 -3.53 11.46
N ASP A 142 -19.08 -2.52 12.04
CA ASP A 142 -19.91 -1.56 11.28
C ASP A 142 -19.08 -0.76 10.27
N PHE A 143 -17.82 -0.47 10.60
CA PHE A 143 -16.93 0.24 9.69
C PHE A 143 -16.51 -0.64 8.52
N VAL A 144 -16.10 -1.88 8.78
CA VAL A 144 -15.55 -2.76 7.74
C VAL A 144 -16.62 -3.34 6.81
N ARG A 145 -17.91 -3.37 7.20
CA ARG A 145 -19.03 -3.78 6.32
C ARG A 145 -19.15 -2.97 5.04
N ARG A 146 -18.49 -1.81 4.95
CA ARG A 146 -18.44 -0.97 3.74
C ARG A 146 -17.42 -1.44 2.71
N PHE A 147 -16.54 -2.34 3.11
CA PHE A 147 -15.47 -2.88 2.27
C PHE A 147 -15.85 -4.26 1.76
N ARG A 148 -15.19 -4.70 0.71
CA ARG A 148 -15.35 -6.04 0.18
C ARG A 148 -14.76 -7.06 1.15
N HIS A 149 -15.54 -8.08 1.49
CA HIS A 149 -15.12 -9.09 2.47
C HIS A 149 -13.83 -9.81 2.07
N GLU A 150 -13.62 -10.05 0.77
CA GLU A 150 -12.40 -10.67 0.24
C GLU A 150 -11.14 -9.79 0.37
N ARG A 151 -11.28 -8.56 0.84
CA ARG A 151 -10.17 -7.63 1.10
C ARG A 151 -9.93 -7.37 2.58
N LEU A 152 -10.61 -8.12 3.42
CA LEU A 152 -10.53 -8.01 4.87
C LEU A 152 -10.03 -9.33 5.45
N ALA A 153 -9.01 -9.29 6.32
CA ALA A 153 -8.57 -10.48 7.04
C ALA A 153 -8.08 -10.15 8.45
N ASN A 154 -8.41 -11.02 9.39
CA ASN A 154 -7.78 -11.09 10.70
C ASN A 154 -6.82 -12.28 10.70
N VAL A 155 -5.62 -12.08 11.20
CA VAL A 155 -4.59 -13.12 11.24
C VAL A 155 -3.98 -13.16 12.64
N PRO A 156 -3.90 -14.33 13.29
CA PRO A 156 -3.26 -14.47 14.60
C PRO A 156 -1.72 -14.43 14.47
N ALA A 157 -1.20 -13.35 13.88
CA ALA A 157 0.19 -13.28 13.48
C ALA A 157 1.18 -13.28 14.65
N SER A 158 0.79 -12.73 15.80
CA SER A 158 1.61 -12.79 17.03
C SER A 158 1.74 -14.23 17.56
N GLU A 159 0.65 -14.99 17.55
CA GLU A 159 0.61 -16.37 17.98
C GLU A 159 1.40 -17.28 17.03
N ILE A 160 1.26 -17.03 15.72
CA ILE A 160 2.04 -17.72 14.68
C ILE A 160 3.54 -17.44 14.89
N ALA A 161 3.93 -16.17 15.02
CA ALA A 161 5.32 -15.79 15.26
C ALA A 161 5.86 -16.39 16.58
N GLN A 162 5.05 -16.45 17.64
CA GLN A 162 5.45 -17.06 18.91
C GLN A 162 5.79 -18.55 18.73
N ARG A 163 5.03 -19.29 17.89
CA ARG A 163 5.30 -20.73 17.62
C ARG A 163 6.58 -20.95 16.84
N HIS A 164 6.84 -20.16 15.82
CA HIS A 164 7.94 -20.39 14.88
C HIS A 164 9.25 -19.70 15.29
N VAL A 165 9.17 -18.53 15.91
CA VAL A 165 10.32 -17.68 16.24
C VAL A 165 10.59 -17.60 17.74
N GLY A 166 9.58 -17.98 18.57
CA GLY A 166 9.66 -17.87 20.04
C GLY A 166 9.44 -16.43 20.55
N ARG A 167 8.98 -15.52 19.68
CA ARG A 167 8.67 -14.12 20.02
C ARG A 167 7.39 -13.68 19.29
N PRO A 168 6.48 -12.93 19.94
CA PRO A 168 5.22 -12.51 19.34
C PRO A 168 5.42 -11.26 18.45
N LEU A 169 6.33 -11.33 17.47
CA LEU A 169 6.63 -10.25 16.54
C LEU A 169 5.88 -10.51 15.21
N PRO A 170 4.74 -9.85 14.97
CA PRO A 170 3.80 -10.23 13.92
C PRO A 170 4.22 -9.81 12.50
N ASN A 171 5.27 -9.01 12.35
CA ASN A 171 5.63 -8.34 11.11
C ASN A 171 5.79 -9.30 9.91
N ALA A 172 6.60 -10.37 10.04
CA ALA A 172 6.82 -11.32 8.94
C ALA A 172 5.55 -12.13 8.62
N ALA A 173 4.84 -12.64 9.64
CA ALA A 173 3.58 -13.36 9.45
C ALA A 173 2.52 -12.49 8.76
N LEU A 174 2.38 -11.22 9.14
CA LEU A 174 1.46 -10.30 8.47
C LEU A 174 1.82 -10.05 7.01
N LEU A 175 3.11 -10.07 6.63
CA LEU A 175 3.48 -9.97 5.21
C LEU A 175 3.07 -11.20 4.41
N GLY A 176 3.14 -12.40 4.99
CA GLY A 176 2.57 -13.61 4.40
C GLY A 176 1.05 -13.50 4.21
N GLY A 177 0.32 -13.06 5.24
CA GLY A 177 -1.10 -12.77 5.14
C GLY A 177 -1.43 -11.70 4.11
N PHE A 178 -0.62 -10.64 4.00
CA PHE A 178 -0.79 -9.60 3.00
C PHE A 178 -0.56 -10.11 1.57
N ALA A 179 0.44 -10.96 1.37
CA ALA A 179 0.66 -11.62 0.09
C ALA A 179 -0.55 -12.45 -0.32
N ALA A 180 -1.15 -13.18 0.63
CA ALA A 180 -2.32 -14.02 0.39
C ALA A 180 -3.56 -13.21 -0.01
N ILE A 181 -3.86 -12.11 0.71
CA ILE A 181 -5.09 -11.34 0.49
C ILE A 181 -5.00 -10.41 -0.72
N SER A 182 -3.83 -9.79 -0.95
CA SER A 182 -3.68 -8.78 -1.99
C SER A 182 -3.23 -9.34 -3.34
N GLY A 183 -2.46 -10.42 -3.34
CA GLY A 183 -1.77 -10.91 -4.52
C GLY A 183 -0.75 -9.92 -5.12
N LEU A 184 -0.48 -8.81 -4.41
CA LEU A 184 0.43 -7.75 -4.87
C LEU A 184 1.89 -8.19 -4.87
N ILE A 185 2.25 -9.03 -3.91
CA ILE A 185 3.57 -9.68 -3.76
C ILE A 185 3.38 -11.18 -3.62
N THR A 186 4.36 -11.96 -4.04
CA THR A 186 4.34 -13.42 -3.87
C THR A 186 4.89 -13.83 -2.51
N LEU A 187 4.52 -15.01 -2.04
CA LEU A 187 5.07 -15.58 -0.81
C LEU A 187 6.59 -15.81 -0.94
N ASP A 188 7.06 -16.25 -2.11
CA ASP A 188 8.50 -16.44 -2.38
C ASP A 188 9.29 -15.14 -2.24
N ALA A 189 8.75 -14.03 -2.75
CA ALA A 189 9.37 -12.71 -2.59
C ALA A 189 9.39 -12.26 -1.12
N VAL A 190 8.34 -12.56 -0.35
CA VAL A 190 8.32 -12.33 1.10
C VAL A 190 9.40 -13.17 1.80
N ALA A 191 9.52 -14.45 1.47
CA ALA A 191 10.53 -15.34 2.03
C ALA A 191 11.96 -14.85 1.71
N HIS A 192 12.19 -14.37 0.47
CA HIS A 192 13.46 -13.75 0.09
C HIS A 192 13.75 -12.51 0.94
N ALA A 193 12.81 -11.59 1.07
CA ALA A 193 12.97 -10.38 1.87
C ALA A 193 13.23 -10.66 3.36
N ILE A 194 12.62 -11.73 3.90
CA ILE A 194 12.88 -12.18 5.27
C ILE A 194 14.33 -12.68 5.40
N ARG A 195 14.83 -13.48 4.45
CA ARG A 195 16.22 -14.00 4.46
C ARG A 195 17.25 -12.91 4.23
N ASP A 196 16.90 -11.86 3.50
CA ASP A 196 17.78 -10.67 3.37
C ASP A 196 17.89 -9.89 4.69
N LYS A 197 16.80 -9.83 5.47
CA LYS A 197 16.73 -9.04 6.72
C LYS A 197 17.22 -9.79 7.94
N PHE A 198 17.03 -11.10 7.99
CA PHE A 198 17.36 -11.96 9.12
C PHE A 198 18.32 -13.08 8.69
N ALA A 199 19.04 -13.66 9.65
CA ALA A 199 19.98 -14.74 9.38
C ALA A 199 19.62 -16.02 10.13
N GLY A 200 20.04 -17.16 9.58
CA GLY A 200 20.01 -18.47 10.23
C GLY A 200 18.61 -18.88 10.69
N ARG A 201 18.51 -19.44 11.91
CA ARG A 201 17.26 -19.96 12.45
C ARG A 201 16.16 -18.89 12.56
N VAL A 202 16.53 -17.63 12.78
CA VAL A 202 15.54 -16.54 12.88
C VAL A 202 14.89 -16.27 11.53
N ALA A 203 15.68 -16.30 10.45
CA ALA A 203 15.14 -16.15 9.09
C ALA A 203 14.15 -17.27 8.78
N GLU A 204 14.56 -18.53 8.96
CA GLU A 204 13.69 -19.67 8.63
C GLU A 204 12.43 -19.73 9.50
N GLY A 205 12.53 -19.37 10.78
CA GLY A 205 11.35 -19.25 11.64
C GLY A 205 10.36 -18.17 11.17
N ASN A 206 10.87 -17.03 10.71
CA ASN A 206 10.01 -15.98 10.16
C ASN A 206 9.42 -16.35 8.79
N VAL A 207 10.15 -17.11 7.96
CA VAL A 207 9.62 -17.66 6.70
C VAL A 207 8.48 -18.61 7.00
N ALA A 208 8.68 -19.58 7.90
CA ALA A 208 7.62 -20.50 8.29
C ALA A 208 6.39 -19.79 8.89
N ALA A 209 6.61 -18.72 9.65
CA ALA A 209 5.50 -17.89 10.16
C ALA A 209 4.74 -17.17 9.03
N ALA A 210 5.45 -16.68 8.00
CA ALA A 210 4.82 -16.04 6.84
C ALA A 210 4.04 -17.07 6.00
N GLU A 211 4.57 -18.28 5.81
CA GLU A 211 3.90 -19.38 5.10
C GLU A 211 2.61 -19.81 5.82
N GLU A 212 2.66 -20.01 7.15
CA GLU A 212 1.47 -20.37 7.92
C GLU A 212 0.39 -19.28 7.84
N ALA A 213 0.77 -18.01 7.96
CA ALA A 213 -0.17 -16.90 7.86
C ALA A 213 -0.75 -16.76 6.44
N PHE A 214 0.03 -17.04 5.41
CA PHE A 214 -0.43 -17.06 4.02
C PHE A 214 -1.50 -18.15 3.83
N ASP A 215 -1.22 -19.36 4.27
CA ASP A 215 -2.16 -20.50 4.16
C ASP A 215 -3.43 -20.25 4.96
N PHE A 216 -3.29 -19.68 6.17
CA PHE A 216 -4.42 -19.28 7.00
C PHE A 216 -5.37 -18.33 6.23
N VAL A 217 -4.85 -17.25 5.68
CA VAL A 217 -5.67 -16.27 4.91
C VAL A 217 -6.26 -16.91 3.64
N LYS A 218 -5.49 -17.75 2.93
CA LYS A 218 -6.00 -18.45 1.74
C LYS A 218 -7.16 -19.40 2.08
N LYS A 219 -7.12 -20.04 3.24
CA LYS A 219 -8.21 -20.88 3.74
C LYS A 219 -9.46 -20.05 4.04
N GLU A 220 -9.32 -18.96 4.81
CA GLU A 220 -10.41 -18.04 5.14
C GLU A 220 -11.10 -17.49 3.87
N LEU A 221 -10.33 -17.06 2.88
CA LEU A 221 -10.86 -16.55 1.61
C LEU A 221 -11.64 -17.62 0.82
N ARG A 222 -11.20 -18.88 0.85
CA ARG A 222 -11.93 -19.99 0.21
C ARG A 222 -13.25 -20.27 0.93
N GLU A 223 -13.25 -20.27 2.25
CA GLU A 223 -14.46 -20.49 3.06
C GLU A 223 -15.49 -19.38 2.81
N LEU A 224 -15.04 -18.10 2.74
CA LEU A 224 -15.90 -16.98 2.38
C LEU A 224 -16.50 -17.12 0.98
N ALA A 225 -15.71 -17.55 -0.02
CA ALA A 225 -16.20 -17.76 -1.38
C ALA A 225 -17.26 -18.86 -1.47
N HIS A 226 -17.10 -19.96 -0.69
CA HIS A 226 -18.10 -21.01 -0.61
C HIS A 226 -19.40 -20.54 0.06
N ALA A 227 -19.30 -19.77 1.14
CA ALA A 227 -20.46 -19.24 1.87
C ALA A 227 -21.29 -18.23 1.06
N GLN A 228 -20.73 -17.64 -0.01
CA GLN A 228 -21.43 -16.73 -0.91
C GLN A 228 -22.07 -17.42 -2.12
N ALA A 229 -21.71 -18.69 -2.35
CA ALA A 229 -22.20 -19.49 -3.48
C ALA A 229 -23.41 -20.36 -3.14
N ASP A 230 -23.72 -20.54 -1.84
CA ASP A 230 -24.86 -21.25 -1.29
C ASP A 230 -26.00 -20.24 -0.93
#